data_1ae5bb8941dc75a1ab3f3cd81be23750
#
_entry.id   1ae5bb8941dc75a1ab3f3cd81be23750
#
_cell.length_a   1.000
_cell.length_b   1.000
_cell.length_c   1.000
_cell.angle_alpha   90.00
_cell.angle_beta   90.00
_cell.angle_gamma   90.00
#
_symmetry.space_group_name_H-M   'P 1'
#
loop_
_entity.id
_entity.type
_entity.pdbx_description
1 polymer ?
#
loop_
_entity_poly.entity_id
_entity_poly.type
_entity_poly.pdbx_seq_one_letter_code
_entity_poly.pdbx_strand_id
1 'polypeptide(L)'
;MQEPLALLVGMISDSLGIADASVQLMICALGAITLGVGFHLRSEWYAPYSSAFGWTAMGLFLYLQSAHYVEISDPVLVVMTAGALPIGIAMGVWEIRNWNEAPEALVWFRGCVVWAVVPYYLVYSIPMLNMGFVYATAWNTEMLLEFAGLGSYQMAPMMVDLYGTGEIPLSEWDGNRWIMSEPLGENGFFIPLEHADGTVVSVSFILACSALQSMIVFVGAIVALSSVPWNRRMRALFIALPTIHVLNVFRNAGIVWLTDNYVGWTFMGLGMFDFTHSYAAKFGSLFAMFLMALALFDLLPELHRHI
;
A
#
# COMPACT_ATOMS: atom_id res chain seq x y z
N MET A 1 0.75 4.74 -26.06
CA MET A 1 0.78 3.25 -25.94
C MET A 1 -0.20 2.69 -24.88
N GLN A 2 -0.72 3.51 -23.97
CA GLN A 2 -1.68 3.07 -22.93
C GLN A 2 -3.12 2.91 -23.46
N GLU A 3 -3.49 3.66 -24.49
CA GLU A 3 -4.87 3.68 -25.00
C GLU A 3 -5.50 2.29 -25.30
N PRO A 4 -4.81 1.33 -25.96
CA PRO A 4 -5.46 0.07 -26.29
C PRO A 4 -5.76 -0.82 -25.07
N LEU A 5 -4.93 -0.78 -24.03
CA LEU A 5 -5.16 -1.55 -22.80
C LEU A 5 -6.19 -0.87 -21.90
N ALA A 6 -6.19 0.46 -21.82
CA ALA A 6 -7.22 1.22 -21.12
C ALA A 6 -8.58 1.05 -21.81
N LEU A 7 -8.62 1.07 -23.15
CA LEU A 7 -9.84 0.77 -23.93
C LEU A 7 -10.35 -0.65 -23.65
N LEU A 8 -9.45 -1.64 -23.55
CA LEU A 8 -9.85 -3.01 -23.22
C LEU A 8 -10.46 -3.10 -21.82
N VAL A 9 -9.87 -2.42 -20.84
CA VAL A 9 -10.42 -2.33 -19.48
C VAL A 9 -11.80 -1.68 -19.52
N GLY A 10 -11.96 -0.55 -20.22
CA GLY A 10 -13.23 0.13 -20.38
C GLY A 10 -14.29 -0.77 -21.06
N MET A 11 -13.94 -1.51 -22.10
CA MET A 11 -14.85 -2.47 -22.75
C MET A 11 -15.30 -3.59 -21.80
N ILE A 12 -14.41 -4.09 -20.94
CA ILE A 12 -14.74 -5.12 -19.93
C ILE A 12 -15.63 -4.49 -18.85
N SER A 13 -15.29 -3.32 -18.37
CA SER A 13 -16.04 -2.53 -17.42
C SER A 13 -17.49 -2.29 -17.89
N ASP A 14 -17.66 -1.78 -19.12
CA ASP A 14 -18.96 -1.56 -19.73
C ASP A 14 -19.77 -2.86 -19.89
N SER A 15 -19.10 -3.94 -20.31
CA SER A 15 -19.77 -5.23 -20.51
C SER A 15 -20.25 -5.87 -19.20
N LEU A 16 -19.56 -5.63 -18.10
CA LEU A 16 -19.89 -6.16 -16.78
C LEU A 16 -20.74 -5.19 -15.95
N GLY A 17 -20.85 -3.92 -16.37
CA GLY A 17 -21.54 -2.86 -15.62
C GLY A 17 -20.84 -2.50 -14.31
N ILE A 18 -19.50 -2.57 -14.26
CA ILE A 18 -18.68 -2.27 -13.09
C ILE A 18 -17.67 -1.16 -13.42
N ALA A 19 -17.13 -0.50 -12.40
CA ALA A 19 -16.13 0.55 -12.60
C ALA A 19 -14.78 -0.01 -13.08
N ASP A 20 -14.03 0.78 -13.87
CA ASP A 20 -12.68 0.44 -14.37
C ASP A 20 -11.72 0.04 -13.24
N ALA A 21 -11.78 0.76 -12.11
CA ALA A 21 -11.00 0.44 -10.92
C ALA A 21 -11.29 -0.99 -10.39
N SER A 22 -12.54 -1.45 -10.47
CA SER A 22 -12.93 -2.79 -10.07
C SER A 22 -12.33 -3.85 -10.99
N VAL A 23 -12.28 -3.59 -12.30
CA VAL A 23 -11.61 -4.48 -13.28
C VAL A 23 -10.11 -4.57 -12.98
N GLN A 24 -9.46 -3.45 -12.68
CA GLN A 24 -8.05 -3.42 -12.32
C GLN A 24 -7.78 -4.20 -11.01
N LEU A 25 -8.63 -4.05 -10.00
CA LEU A 25 -8.54 -4.82 -8.77
C LEU A 25 -8.75 -6.33 -8.99
N MET A 26 -9.65 -6.71 -9.90
CA MET A 26 -9.82 -8.12 -10.28
C MET A 26 -8.56 -8.68 -10.96
N ILE A 27 -7.90 -7.91 -11.82
CA ILE A 27 -6.61 -8.31 -12.43
C ILE A 27 -5.55 -8.51 -11.36
N CYS A 28 -5.46 -7.59 -10.38
CA CYS A 28 -4.56 -7.72 -9.23
C CYS A 28 -4.85 -8.99 -8.41
N ALA A 29 -6.12 -9.22 -8.06
CA ALA A 29 -6.54 -10.40 -7.31
C ALA A 29 -6.21 -11.70 -8.05
N LEU A 30 -6.51 -11.77 -9.35
CA LEU A 30 -6.18 -12.92 -10.21
C LEU A 30 -4.66 -13.15 -10.27
N GLY A 31 -3.89 -12.07 -10.40
CA GLY A 31 -2.44 -12.12 -10.35
C GLY A 31 -1.92 -12.71 -9.03
N ALA A 32 -2.43 -12.20 -7.90
CA ALA A 32 -2.03 -12.69 -6.57
C ALA A 32 -2.44 -14.16 -6.35
N ILE A 33 -3.65 -14.56 -6.74
CA ILE A 33 -4.12 -15.95 -6.61
C ILE A 33 -3.25 -16.89 -7.42
N THR A 34 -2.98 -16.56 -8.68
CA THR A 34 -2.20 -17.42 -9.57
C THR A 34 -0.72 -17.48 -9.19
N LEU A 35 -0.12 -16.39 -8.70
CA LEU A 35 1.19 -16.43 -8.06
C LEU A 35 1.17 -17.31 -6.81
N GLY A 36 0.11 -17.21 -5.99
CA GLY A 36 -0.09 -18.04 -4.81
C GLY A 36 -0.15 -19.53 -5.13
N VAL A 37 -0.85 -19.92 -6.18
CA VAL A 37 -0.83 -21.29 -6.72
C VAL A 37 0.59 -21.71 -7.09
N GLY A 38 1.32 -20.88 -7.84
CA GLY A 38 2.72 -21.15 -8.20
C GLY A 38 3.67 -21.23 -6.98
N PHE A 39 3.36 -20.54 -5.89
CA PHE A 39 4.16 -20.57 -4.66
C PHE A 39 3.84 -21.81 -3.79
N HIS A 40 2.56 -22.06 -3.51
CA HIS A 40 2.13 -23.11 -2.58
C HIS A 40 2.03 -24.50 -3.21
N LEU A 41 1.72 -24.58 -4.51
CA LEU A 41 1.54 -25.83 -5.25
C LEU A 41 2.68 -26.05 -6.26
N ARG A 42 3.91 -25.71 -5.87
CA ARG A 42 5.09 -25.73 -6.74
C ARG A 42 5.37 -27.09 -7.40
N SER A 43 4.96 -28.20 -6.77
CA SER A 43 5.14 -29.55 -7.31
C SER A 43 4.18 -29.93 -8.44
N GLU A 44 3.12 -29.14 -8.62
CA GLU A 44 2.11 -29.42 -9.63
C GLU A 44 2.56 -28.99 -11.03
N TRP A 45 2.18 -29.76 -12.04
CA TRP A 45 2.59 -29.52 -13.44
C TRP A 45 2.15 -28.16 -13.99
N TYR A 46 1.04 -27.62 -13.50
CA TYR A 46 0.49 -26.32 -13.93
C TYR A 46 1.10 -25.13 -13.20
N ALA A 47 1.87 -25.36 -12.13
CA ALA A 47 2.41 -24.28 -11.29
C ALA A 47 3.27 -23.25 -12.06
N PRO A 48 4.16 -23.63 -13.00
CA PRO A 48 4.93 -22.66 -13.79
C PRO A 48 4.05 -21.77 -14.66
N TYR A 49 3.01 -22.33 -15.26
CA TYR A 49 2.08 -21.56 -16.10
C TYR A 49 1.21 -20.62 -15.26
N SER A 50 0.75 -21.10 -14.10
CA SER A 50 0.02 -20.27 -13.13
C SER A 50 0.86 -19.09 -12.65
N SER A 51 2.13 -19.33 -12.30
CA SER A 51 3.04 -18.29 -11.88
C SER A 51 3.34 -17.29 -13.00
N ALA A 52 3.58 -17.76 -14.22
CA ALA A 52 3.82 -16.90 -15.38
C ALA A 52 2.62 -16.00 -15.70
N PHE A 53 1.42 -16.55 -15.63
CA PHE A 53 0.20 -15.76 -15.74
C PHE A 53 0.11 -14.72 -14.61
N GLY A 54 0.42 -15.12 -13.38
CA GLY A 54 0.39 -14.23 -12.21
C GLY A 54 1.36 -13.06 -12.31
N TRP A 55 2.62 -13.29 -12.74
CA TRP A 55 3.57 -12.22 -13.00
C TRP A 55 3.07 -11.26 -14.08
N THR A 56 2.50 -11.79 -15.16
CA THR A 56 1.96 -10.97 -16.26
C THR A 56 0.77 -10.14 -15.79
N ALA A 57 -0.16 -10.73 -15.03
CA ALA A 57 -1.32 -10.04 -14.50
C ALA A 57 -0.94 -8.93 -13.49
N MET A 58 0.02 -9.20 -12.59
CA MET A 58 0.55 -8.20 -11.67
C MET A 58 1.26 -7.07 -12.42
N GLY A 59 2.05 -7.42 -13.43
CA GLY A 59 2.70 -6.44 -14.30
C GLY A 59 1.68 -5.58 -15.06
N LEU A 60 0.60 -6.17 -15.56
CA LEU A 60 -0.51 -5.46 -16.22
C LEU A 60 -1.23 -4.51 -15.24
N PHE A 61 -1.55 -4.97 -14.05
CA PHE A 61 -2.17 -4.14 -13.02
C PHE A 61 -1.33 -2.89 -12.73
N LEU A 62 -0.04 -3.05 -12.45
CA LEU A 62 0.86 -1.93 -12.19
C LEU A 62 1.01 -1.02 -13.41
N TYR A 63 1.09 -1.59 -14.62
CA TYR A 63 1.17 -0.81 -15.86
C TYR A 63 -0.06 0.09 -16.05
N LEU A 64 -1.25 -0.40 -15.74
CA LEU A 64 -2.49 0.40 -15.84
C LEU A 64 -2.51 1.59 -14.86
N GLN A 65 -1.83 1.47 -13.71
CA GLN A 65 -1.69 2.57 -12.75
C GLN A 65 -0.77 3.69 -13.25
N SER A 66 0.07 3.44 -14.28
CA SER A 66 1.03 4.45 -14.75
C SER A 66 0.36 5.70 -15.34
N ALA A 67 -0.90 5.62 -15.80
CA ALA A 67 -1.67 6.79 -16.26
C ALA A 67 -1.87 7.81 -15.13
N HIS A 68 -2.31 7.34 -13.97
CA HIS A 68 -2.48 8.17 -12.78
C HIS A 68 -1.16 8.88 -12.37
N TYR A 69 -0.03 8.16 -12.40
CA TYR A 69 1.26 8.76 -12.05
C TYR A 69 1.76 9.78 -13.08
N VAL A 70 1.34 9.69 -14.34
CA VAL A 70 1.56 10.75 -15.34
C VAL A 70 0.76 12.00 -14.98
N GLU A 71 -0.49 11.86 -14.57
CA GLU A 71 -1.38 12.97 -14.19
C GLU A 71 -0.83 13.76 -13.00
N ILE A 72 -0.36 13.06 -11.97
CA ILE A 72 0.26 13.69 -10.78
C ILE A 72 1.74 14.06 -10.95
N SER A 73 2.29 13.89 -12.16
CA SER A 73 3.67 14.28 -12.51
C SER A 73 4.75 13.62 -11.64
N ASP A 74 4.60 12.33 -11.28
CA ASP A 74 5.63 11.54 -10.58
C ASP A 74 6.42 10.65 -11.55
N PRO A 75 7.57 11.14 -12.10
CA PRO A 75 8.31 10.43 -13.14
C PRO A 75 8.92 9.10 -12.66
N VAL A 76 9.21 8.98 -11.36
CA VAL A 76 9.79 7.76 -10.79
C VAL A 76 8.76 6.65 -10.80
N LEU A 77 7.55 6.92 -10.31
CA LEU A 77 6.46 5.95 -10.30
C LEU A 77 5.97 5.63 -11.72
N VAL A 78 5.99 6.60 -12.64
CA VAL A 78 5.70 6.33 -14.07
C VAL A 78 6.65 5.29 -14.64
N VAL A 79 7.97 5.45 -14.46
CA VAL A 79 8.97 4.49 -14.98
C VAL A 79 8.82 3.12 -14.32
N MET A 80 8.64 3.08 -13.01
CA MET A 80 8.48 1.81 -12.27
C MET A 80 7.23 1.05 -12.70
N THR A 81 6.09 1.72 -12.80
CA THR A 81 4.82 1.09 -13.15
C THR A 81 4.73 0.76 -14.64
N ALA A 82 5.22 1.62 -15.52
CA ALA A 82 5.30 1.32 -16.95
C ALA A 82 6.24 0.14 -17.27
N GLY A 83 7.33 0.01 -16.52
CA GLY A 83 8.26 -1.13 -16.64
C GLY A 83 7.71 -2.45 -16.09
N ALA A 84 6.67 -2.42 -15.26
CA ALA A 84 6.17 -3.61 -14.58
C ALA A 84 5.62 -4.67 -15.54
N LEU A 85 4.92 -4.29 -16.60
CA LEU A 85 4.36 -5.24 -17.58
C LEU A 85 5.46 -5.99 -18.35
N PRO A 86 6.43 -5.35 -19.00
CA PRO A 86 7.50 -6.06 -19.67
C PRO A 86 8.34 -6.92 -18.71
N ILE A 87 8.58 -6.45 -17.48
CA ILE A 87 9.26 -7.24 -16.45
C ILE A 87 8.41 -8.45 -16.06
N GLY A 88 7.11 -8.29 -15.83
CA GLY A 88 6.20 -9.38 -15.48
C GLY A 88 6.14 -10.45 -16.57
N ILE A 89 6.08 -10.06 -17.84
CA ILE A 89 6.14 -10.99 -18.98
C ILE A 89 7.50 -11.72 -19.03
N ALA A 90 8.61 -10.99 -18.88
CA ALA A 90 9.94 -11.57 -18.86
C ALA A 90 10.12 -12.59 -17.73
N MET A 91 9.65 -12.25 -16.51
CA MET A 91 9.62 -13.15 -15.36
C MET A 91 8.78 -14.40 -15.65
N GLY A 92 7.60 -14.23 -16.21
CA GLY A 92 6.73 -15.35 -16.57
C GLY A 92 7.38 -16.31 -17.58
N VAL A 93 7.97 -15.77 -18.64
CA VAL A 93 8.69 -16.58 -19.66
C VAL A 93 9.90 -17.28 -19.04
N TRP A 94 10.63 -16.57 -18.19
CA TRP A 94 11.79 -17.15 -17.51
C TRP A 94 11.40 -18.31 -16.60
N GLU A 95 10.33 -18.17 -15.81
CA GLU A 95 9.84 -19.22 -14.91
C GLU A 95 9.35 -20.47 -15.65
N ILE A 96 8.63 -20.32 -16.75
CA ILE A 96 8.22 -21.48 -17.56
C ILE A 96 9.44 -22.29 -18.04
N ARG A 97 10.53 -21.59 -18.42
CA ARG A 97 11.74 -22.24 -18.95
C ARG A 97 12.63 -22.85 -17.87
N ASN A 98 12.67 -22.26 -16.69
CA ASN A 98 13.65 -22.57 -15.66
C ASN A 98 13.01 -22.97 -14.31
N TRP A 99 11.77 -23.48 -14.32
CA TRP A 99 10.99 -23.74 -13.11
C TRP A 99 11.71 -24.58 -12.06
N ASN A 100 12.36 -25.67 -12.50
CA ASN A 100 13.06 -26.61 -11.63
C ASN A 100 14.43 -26.09 -11.15
N GLU A 101 14.97 -25.09 -11.84
CA GLU A 101 16.27 -24.47 -11.55
C GLU A 101 16.10 -23.08 -10.89
N ALA A 102 14.85 -22.69 -10.57
CA ALA A 102 14.55 -21.38 -10.01
C ALA A 102 15.29 -21.19 -8.67
N PRO A 103 16.08 -20.12 -8.53
CA PRO A 103 16.79 -19.83 -7.28
C PRO A 103 15.80 -19.60 -6.12
N GLU A 104 16.20 -19.97 -4.91
CA GLU A 104 15.38 -19.80 -3.71
C GLU A 104 14.92 -18.36 -3.52
N ALA A 105 15.75 -17.38 -3.88
CA ALA A 105 15.42 -15.97 -3.85
C ALA A 105 14.17 -15.63 -4.69
N LEU A 106 14.06 -16.18 -5.90
CA LEU A 106 12.90 -15.92 -6.76
C LEU A 106 11.63 -16.60 -6.23
N VAL A 107 11.75 -17.82 -5.71
CA VAL A 107 10.64 -18.53 -5.06
C VAL A 107 10.13 -17.75 -3.86
N TRP A 108 11.05 -17.29 -3.02
CA TRP A 108 10.74 -16.41 -1.89
C TRP A 108 10.09 -15.11 -2.35
N PHE A 109 10.65 -14.43 -3.36
CA PHE A 109 10.11 -13.18 -3.89
C PHE A 109 8.67 -13.33 -4.42
N ARG A 110 8.36 -14.45 -5.10
CA ARG A 110 7.00 -14.79 -5.50
C ARG A 110 6.05 -14.85 -4.30
N GLY A 111 6.47 -15.54 -3.23
CA GLY A 111 5.74 -15.59 -1.98
C GLY A 111 5.57 -14.21 -1.32
N CYS A 112 6.62 -13.36 -1.38
CA CYS A 112 6.56 -11.99 -0.87
C CYS A 112 5.47 -11.18 -1.54
N VAL A 113 5.39 -11.23 -2.88
CA VAL A 113 4.35 -10.51 -3.64
C VAL A 113 2.96 -10.98 -3.24
N VAL A 114 2.73 -12.30 -3.16
CA VAL A 114 1.42 -12.85 -2.75
C VAL A 114 1.03 -12.37 -1.36
N TRP A 115 1.91 -12.57 -0.39
CA TRP A 115 1.64 -12.26 1.02
C TRP A 115 1.69 -10.76 1.35
N ALA A 116 2.19 -9.92 0.45
CA ALA A 116 2.03 -8.47 0.52
C ALA A 116 0.68 -8.03 -0.06
N VAL A 117 0.32 -8.55 -1.23
CA VAL A 117 -0.91 -8.14 -1.94
C VAL A 117 -2.18 -8.57 -1.20
N VAL A 118 -2.23 -9.79 -0.66
CA VAL A 118 -3.44 -10.30 0.02
C VAL A 118 -3.89 -9.41 1.18
N PRO A 119 -3.06 -9.11 2.20
CA PRO A 119 -3.50 -8.24 3.30
C PRO A 119 -3.79 -6.81 2.84
N TYR A 120 -3.03 -6.28 1.88
CA TYR A 120 -3.32 -4.96 1.32
C TYR A 120 -4.71 -4.93 0.67
N TYR A 121 -4.99 -5.92 -0.19
CA TYR A 121 -6.27 -6.03 -0.87
C TYR A 121 -7.44 -6.14 0.13
N LEU A 122 -7.28 -6.93 1.19
CA LEU A 122 -8.30 -7.07 2.23
C LEU A 122 -8.57 -5.74 2.94
N VAL A 123 -7.52 -5.02 3.35
CA VAL A 123 -7.69 -3.71 4.02
C VAL A 123 -8.28 -2.68 3.08
N TYR A 124 -7.88 -2.68 1.81
CA TYR A 124 -8.40 -1.75 0.81
C TYR A 124 -9.87 -2.02 0.47
N SER A 125 -10.26 -3.30 0.31
CA SER A 125 -11.59 -3.70 -0.17
C SER A 125 -12.65 -3.82 0.93
N ILE A 126 -12.25 -3.90 2.20
CA ILE A 126 -13.16 -4.00 3.33
C ILE A 126 -13.21 -2.65 4.06
N PRO A 127 -14.31 -1.85 3.89
CA PRO A 127 -14.42 -0.53 4.48
C PRO A 127 -14.12 -0.49 5.98
N MET A 128 -14.59 -1.48 6.74
CA MET A 128 -14.36 -1.54 8.19
C MET A 128 -12.87 -1.65 8.55
N LEU A 129 -12.08 -2.40 7.76
CA LEU A 129 -10.63 -2.49 7.97
C LEU A 129 -9.94 -1.20 7.55
N ASN A 130 -10.33 -0.63 6.40
CA ASN A 130 -9.79 0.63 5.90
C ASN A 130 -9.99 1.75 6.94
N MET A 131 -11.24 1.97 7.36
CA MET A 131 -11.60 2.94 8.41
C MET A 131 -10.82 2.69 9.71
N GLY A 132 -10.66 1.43 10.11
CA GLY A 132 -9.91 1.05 11.32
C GLY A 132 -8.43 1.47 11.25
N PHE A 133 -7.77 1.29 10.11
CA PHE A 133 -6.38 1.73 9.91
C PHE A 133 -6.26 3.26 9.91
N VAL A 134 -7.18 3.96 9.23
CA VAL A 134 -7.23 5.42 9.22
C VAL A 134 -7.43 5.96 10.64
N TYR A 135 -8.44 5.43 11.34
CA TYR A 135 -8.77 5.83 12.70
C TYR A 135 -7.60 5.61 13.68
N ALA A 136 -7.02 4.39 13.68
CA ALA A 136 -5.91 4.08 14.56
C ALA A 136 -4.70 4.99 14.31
N THR A 137 -4.44 5.35 13.05
CA THR A 137 -3.33 6.24 12.70
C THR A 137 -3.59 7.67 13.18
N ALA A 138 -4.76 8.21 12.92
CA ALA A 138 -5.16 9.56 13.37
C ALA A 138 -5.12 9.66 14.91
N TRP A 139 -5.76 8.70 15.59
CA TRP A 139 -5.83 8.66 17.04
C TRP A 139 -4.46 8.56 17.72
N ASN A 140 -3.58 7.65 17.26
CA ASN A 140 -2.24 7.54 17.82
C ASN A 140 -1.39 8.79 17.55
N THR A 141 -1.60 9.45 16.41
CA THR A 141 -0.89 10.70 16.09
C THR A 141 -1.37 11.85 16.97
N GLU A 142 -2.68 12.00 17.17
CA GLU A 142 -3.28 12.96 18.11
C GLU A 142 -2.72 12.75 19.52
N MET A 143 -2.79 11.52 20.06
CA MET A 143 -2.24 11.18 21.36
C MET A 143 -0.76 11.54 21.50
N LEU A 144 0.05 11.29 20.47
CA LEU A 144 1.48 11.61 20.52
C LEU A 144 1.71 13.13 20.53
N LEU A 145 0.96 13.90 19.75
CA LEU A 145 1.05 15.37 19.72
C LEU A 145 0.68 15.97 21.06
N GLU A 146 -0.41 15.51 21.67
CA GLU A 146 -0.86 15.93 23.01
C GLU A 146 0.18 15.54 24.08
N PHE A 147 0.62 14.29 24.10
CA PHE A 147 1.61 13.80 25.06
C PHE A 147 2.94 14.54 24.97
N ALA A 148 3.37 14.90 23.76
CA ALA A 148 4.59 15.67 23.53
C ALA A 148 4.44 17.18 23.82
N GLY A 149 3.23 17.66 24.13
CA GLY A 149 2.96 19.08 24.34
C GLY A 149 3.13 19.94 23.08
N LEU A 150 2.95 19.35 21.90
CA LEU A 150 3.16 20.02 20.62
C LEU A 150 1.93 20.77 20.10
N GLY A 151 0.81 20.72 20.81
CA GLY A 151 -0.43 21.42 20.50
C GLY A 151 -1.64 20.62 20.96
N SER A 152 -2.82 21.27 20.98
CA SER A 152 -4.11 20.65 21.28
C SER A 152 -4.83 20.36 19.96
N TYR A 153 -4.58 19.17 19.41
CA TYR A 153 -5.24 18.68 18.22
C TYR A 153 -6.33 17.70 18.61
N GLN A 154 -7.37 17.61 17.80
CA GLN A 154 -8.44 16.63 17.94
C GLN A 154 -8.87 16.10 16.58
N MET A 155 -9.32 14.87 16.56
CA MET A 155 -9.89 14.26 15.35
C MET A 155 -11.28 14.84 15.09
N ALA A 156 -11.49 15.38 13.87
CA ALA A 156 -12.81 15.66 13.36
C ALA A 156 -13.59 14.36 13.07
N PRO A 157 -14.91 14.42 12.88
CA PRO A 157 -15.68 13.26 12.40
C PRO A 157 -15.08 12.68 11.13
N MET A 158 -15.05 11.34 11.05
CA MET A 158 -14.59 10.64 9.84
C MET A 158 -15.49 10.99 8.66
N MET A 159 -14.86 11.23 7.52
CA MET A 159 -15.49 11.57 6.25
C MET A 159 -15.28 10.45 5.25
N VAL A 160 -16.12 10.42 4.23
CA VAL A 160 -16.01 9.54 3.05
C VAL A 160 -16.01 10.39 1.81
N ASP A 161 -15.00 10.22 0.97
CA ASP A 161 -14.96 10.79 -0.36
C ASP A 161 -15.51 9.76 -1.35
N LEU A 162 -16.65 10.07 -1.97
CA LEU A 162 -17.33 9.21 -2.93
C LEU A 162 -17.09 9.73 -4.35
N TYR A 163 -16.74 8.84 -5.25
CA TYR A 163 -16.52 9.19 -6.65
C TYR A 163 -17.79 9.79 -7.26
N GLY A 164 -17.68 11.02 -7.77
CA GLY A 164 -18.79 11.75 -8.42
C GLY A 164 -19.80 12.42 -7.48
N THR A 165 -19.80 12.10 -6.18
CA THR A 165 -20.69 12.71 -5.18
C THR A 165 -19.93 13.71 -4.29
N GLY A 166 -18.62 13.45 -4.05
CA GLY A 166 -17.79 14.27 -3.20
C GLY A 166 -17.75 13.78 -1.75
N GLU A 167 -17.29 14.64 -0.85
CA GLU A 167 -17.04 14.33 0.56
C GLU A 167 -18.32 14.44 1.38
N ILE A 168 -18.66 13.39 2.12
CA ILE A 168 -19.77 13.34 3.07
C ILE A 168 -19.32 12.82 4.43
N PRO A 169 -19.99 13.20 5.54
CA PRO A 169 -19.74 12.58 6.84
C PRO A 169 -20.02 11.07 6.81
N LEU A 170 -19.21 10.27 7.51
CA LEU A 170 -19.43 8.83 7.64
C LEU A 170 -20.81 8.48 8.21
N SER A 171 -21.40 9.37 9.01
CA SER A 171 -22.75 9.21 9.57
C SER A 171 -23.86 9.26 8.51
N GLU A 172 -23.60 9.87 7.36
CA GLU A 172 -24.53 10.00 6.24
C GLU A 172 -24.27 8.96 5.14
N TRP A 173 -23.20 8.17 5.28
CA TRP A 173 -22.86 7.13 4.32
C TRP A 173 -23.65 5.84 4.60
N ASP A 174 -24.49 5.46 3.66
CA ASP A 174 -25.34 4.26 3.72
C ASP A 174 -24.68 3.00 3.13
N GLY A 175 -23.42 3.09 2.72
CA GLY A 175 -22.67 1.99 2.12
C GLY A 175 -22.39 0.83 3.08
N ASN A 176 -22.08 -0.33 2.50
CA ASN A 176 -21.81 -1.53 3.28
C ASN A 176 -20.42 -1.48 3.91
N ARG A 177 -20.33 -1.74 5.23
CA ARG A 177 -19.06 -1.70 5.98
C ARG A 177 -18.13 -2.89 5.73
N TRP A 178 -18.63 -3.96 5.14
CA TRP A 178 -17.86 -5.19 4.90
C TRP A 178 -17.52 -5.41 3.43
N ILE A 179 -18.27 -4.82 2.53
CA ILE A 179 -18.10 -4.96 1.09
C ILE A 179 -18.13 -3.56 0.49
N MET A 180 -17.06 -3.18 -0.20
CA MET A 180 -17.03 -1.93 -0.94
C MET A 180 -18.03 -2.00 -2.09
N SER A 181 -19.14 -1.29 -1.95
CA SER A 181 -20.25 -1.28 -2.92
C SER A 181 -20.19 -0.09 -3.87
N GLU A 182 -19.45 0.95 -3.50
CA GLU A 182 -19.36 2.20 -4.23
C GLU A 182 -17.90 2.58 -4.46
N PRO A 183 -17.56 3.14 -5.62
CA PRO A 183 -16.21 3.61 -5.85
C PRO A 183 -15.92 4.84 -4.98
N LEU A 184 -14.77 4.78 -4.30
CA LEU A 184 -14.28 5.91 -3.51
C LEU A 184 -13.58 6.93 -4.41
N GLY A 185 -13.64 8.20 -4.01
CA GLY A 185 -12.82 9.26 -4.53
C GLY A 185 -11.35 9.15 -4.09
N GLU A 186 -10.56 10.17 -4.35
CA GLU A 186 -9.11 10.18 -4.12
C GLU A 186 -8.75 10.00 -2.65
N ASN A 187 -9.49 10.63 -1.74
CA ASN A 187 -9.25 10.57 -0.29
C ASN A 187 -9.79 9.30 0.36
N GLY A 188 -10.78 8.65 -0.25
CA GLY A 188 -11.44 7.48 0.31
C GLY A 188 -12.08 7.75 1.68
N PHE A 189 -11.77 6.94 2.70
CA PHE A 189 -12.11 7.24 4.09
C PHE A 189 -11.00 8.09 4.69
N PHE A 190 -11.39 9.22 5.31
CA PHE A 190 -10.40 10.12 5.88
C PHE A 190 -10.88 10.80 7.17
N ILE A 191 -9.93 11.25 7.98
CA ILE A 191 -10.17 12.01 9.22
C ILE A 191 -9.40 13.31 9.13
N PRO A 192 -10.08 14.46 9.05
CA PRO A 192 -9.45 15.75 9.22
C PRO A 192 -8.97 15.94 10.67
N LEU A 193 -7.93 16.74 10.87
CA LEU A 193 -7.55 17.25 12.20
C LEU A 193 -8.06 18.67 12.40
N GLU A 194 -8.43 18.97 13.64
CA GLU A 194 -8.87 20.27 14.09
C GLU A 194 -8.07 20.67 15.34
N HIS A 195 -7.93 21.98 15.55
CA HIS A 195 -7.52 22.51 16.84
C HIS A 195 -8.68 22.46 17.85
N ALA A 196 -8.37 22.59 19.13
CA ALA A 196 -9.38 22.61 20.17
C ALA A 196 -10.39 23.79 20.05
N ASP A 197 -10.07 24.83 19.29
CA ASP A 197 -10.96 25.96 18.96
C ASP A 197 -11.86 25.69 17.72
N GLY A 198 -11.74 24.52 17.10
CA GLY A 198 -12.50 24.10 15.91
C GLY A 198 -11.90 24.59 14.58
N THR A 199 -10.72 25.20 14.58
CA THR A 199 -10.04 25.55 13.32
C THR A 199 -9.44 24.28 12.68
N VAL A 200 -9.75 24.07 11.40
CA VAL A 200 -9.29 22.90 10.65
C VAL A 200 -7.80 23.01 10.32
N VAL A 201 -7.05 21.97 10.64
CA VAL A 201 -5.65 21.83 10.22
C VAL A 201 -5.61 21.34 8.77
N SER A 202 -4.71 21.87 7.94
CA SER A 202 -4.59 21.50 6.52
C SER A 202 -4.02 20.08 6.30
N VAL A 203 -4.28 19.15 7.22
CA VAL A 203 -3.83 17.76 7.17
C VAL A 203 -4.97 16.83 7.49
N SER A 204 -5.23 15.88 6.60
CA SER A 204 -6.20 14.81 6.82
C SER A 204 -5.51 13.45 6.77
N PHE A 205 -5.97 12.53 7.60
CA PHE A 205 -5.46 11.15 7.60
C PHE A 205 -6.27 10.28 6.64
N ILE A 206 -5.60 9.72 5.66
CA ILE A 206 -6.13 8.74 4.70
C ILE A 206 -5.41 7.40 4.91
N LEU A 207 -5.84 6.34 4.24
CA LEU A 207 -5.21 5.02 4.32
C LEU A 207 -3.71 5.06 3.97
N ALA A 208 -3.29 5.90 3.02
CA ALA A 208 -1.88 6.08 2.67
C ALA A 208 -1.00 6.57 3.83
N CYS A 209 -1.60 7.26 4.82
CA CYS A 209 -0.91 7.71 6.03
C CYS A 209 -0.67 6.60 7.07
N SER A 210 -1.27 5.40 6.91
CA SER A 210 -1.28 4.35 7.93
C SER A 210 -0.03 3.47 8.00
N ALA A 211 0.98 3.70 7.14
CA ALA A 211 2.14 2.81 6.93
C ALA A 211 1.77 1.39 6.45
N LEU A 212 0.53 1.13 6.06
CA LEU A 212 0.10 -0.17 5.58
C LEU A 212 1.00 -0.69 4.45
N GLN A 213 1.36 0.17 3.51
CA GLN A 213 2.25 -0.19 2.40
C GLN A 213 3.62 -0.70 2.87
N SER A 214 4.20 -0.07 3.90
CA SER A 214 5.45 -0.54 4.51
C SER A 214 5.24 -1.87 5.26
N MET A 215 4.16 -1.98 6.04
CA MET A 215 3.85 -3.19 6.81
C MET A 215 3.67 -4.41 5.92
N ILE A 216 2.97 -4.30 4.78
CA ILE A 216 2.72 -5.43 3.90
C ILE A 216 4.00 -5.96 3.23
N VAL A 217 5.00 -5.11 2.98
CA VAL A 217 6.31 -5.55 2.48
C VAL A 217 6.97 -6.48 3.50
N PHE A 218 6.95 -6.12 4.79
CA PHE A 218 7.48 -6.97 5.85
C PHE A 218 6.63 -8.22 6.07
N VAL A 219 5.30 -8.12 5.97
CA VAL A 219 4.42 -9.31 5.99
C VAL A 219 4.81 -10.27 4.87
N GLY A 220 4.92 -9.78 3.65
CA GLY A 220 5.33 -10.56 2.50
C GLY A 220 6.69 -11.24 2.72
N ALA A 221 7.71 -10.46 3.09
CA ALA A 221 9.07 -10.95 3.30
C ALA A 221 9.16 -12.03 4.37
N ILE A 222 8.47 -11.86 5.51
CA ILE A 222 8.52 -12.78 6.64
C ILE A 222 7.67 -14.03 6.40
N VAL A 223 6.44 -13.87 5.90
CA VAL A 223 5.52 -15.00 5.69
C VAL A 223 6.00 -15.93 4.57
N ALA A 224 6.65 -15.38 3.55
CA ALA A 224 7.19 -16.16 2.43
C ALA A 224 8.40 -17.04 2.80
N LEU A 225 9.02 -16.86 3.98
CA LEU A 225 10.14 -17.69 4.46
C LEU A 225 9.67 -19.08 4.88
N SER A 226 9.37 -19.95 3.92
CA SER A 226 8.88 -21.31 4.18
C SER A 226 9.85 -22.18 4.96
N SER A 227 11.15 -21.90 4.90
CA SER A 227 12.21 -22.60 5.66
C SER A 227 12.23 -22.25 7.16
N VAL A 228 11.54 -21.17 7.59
CA VAL A 228 11.51 -20.71 8.98
C VAL A 228 10.25 -21.21 9.69
N PRO A 229 10.33 -21.79 10.90
CA PRO A 229 9.16 -22.19 11.67
C PRO A 229 8.19 -21.05 11.94
N TRP A 230 6.89 -21.34 11.91
CA TRP A 230 5.84 -20.32 12.02
C TRP A 230 5.95 -19.46 13.29
N ASN A 231 6.32 -20.05 14.43
CA ASN A 231 6.49 -19.32 15.69
C ASN A 231 7.56 -18.21 15.60
N ARG A 232 8.63 -18.42 14.85
CA ARG A 232 9.67 -17.41 14.65
C ARG A 232 9.19 -16.32 13.70
N ARG A 233 8.48 -16.71 12.64
CA ARG A 233 7.85 -15.74 11.71
C ARG A 233 6.85 -14.85 12.44
N MET A 234 5.97 -15.42 13.27
CA MET A 234 5.01 -14.65 14.07
C MET A 234 5.70 -13.70 15.04
N ARG A 235 6.78 -14.14 15.73
CA ARG A 235 7.56 -13.26 16.61
C ARG A 235 8.14 -12.07 15.83
N ALA A 236 8.70 -12.29 14.64
CA ALA A 236 9.24 -11.24 13.80
C ALA A 236 8.13 -10.26 13.37
N LEU A 237 6.94 -10.75 12.98
CA LEU A 237 5.79 -9.90 12.66
C LEU A 237 5.33 -9.07 13.86
N PHE A 238 5.21 -9.67 15.05
CA PHE A 238 4.81 -8.97 16.27
C PHE A 238 5.82 -7.89 16.72
N ILE A 239 7.07 -7.98 16.29
CA ILE A 239 8.07 -6.93 16.52
C ILE A 239 8.01 -5.90 15.39
N ALA A 240 8.03 -6.35 14.12
CA ALA A 240 8.16 -5.45 12.98
C ALA A 240 6.92 -4.55 12.80
N LEU A 241 5.71 -5.11 12.81
CA LEU A 241 4.51 -4.33 12.48
C LEU A 241 4.21 -3.20 13.50
N PRO A 242 4.23 -3.45 14.82
CA PRO A 242 4.07 -2.36 15.78
C PRO A 242 5.19 -1.33 15.69
N THR A 243 6.44 -1.76 15.46
CA THR A 243 7.56 -0.81 15.32
C THR A 243 7.37 0.09 14.11
N ILE A 244 6.98 -0.46 12.96
CA ILE A 244 6.69 0.33 11.75
C ILE A 244 5.53 1.30 12.03
N HIS A 245 4.48 0.85 12.72
CA HIS A 245 3.35 1.73 13.08
C HIS A 245 3.80 2.89 13.97
N VAL A 246 4.56 2.61 15.03
CA VAL A 246 5.09 3.64 15.94
C VAL A 246 5.96 4.64 15.20
N LEU A 247 6.91 4.19 14.37
CA LEU A 247 7.75 5.08 13.55
C LEU A 247 6.90 5.95 12.61
N ASN A 248 5.84 5.39 12.06
CA ASN A 248 4.91 6.13 11.19
C ASN A 248 4.10 7.18 11.98
N VAL A 249 3.69 6.88 13.21
CA VAL A 249 3.02 7.85 14.09
C VAL A 249 3.93 9.04 14.38
N PHE A 250 5.21 8.81 14.69
CA PHE A 250 6.20 9.90 14.85
C PHE A 250 6.37 10.71 13.55
N ARG A 251 6.43 10.05 12.41
CA ARG A 251 6.47 10.72 11.11
C ARG A 251 5.25 11.62 10.91
N ASN A 252 4.06 11.11 11.12
CA ASN A 252 2.82 11.85 10.93
C ASN A 252 2.71 13.02 11.91
N ALA A 253 3.03 12.82 13.18
CA ALA A 253 3.07 13.89 14.17
C ALA A 253 4.04 15.02 13.76
N GLY A 254 5.21 14.65 13.23
CA GLY A 254 6.18 15.62 12.69
C GLY A 254 5.62 16.39 11.51
N ILE A 255 4.93 15.73 10.56
CA ILE A 255 4.30 16.39 9.41
C ILE A 255 3.23 17.37 9.88
N VAL A 256 2.30 16.93 10.75
CA VAL A 256 1.23 17.79 11.29
C VAL A 256 1.82 19.01 11.97
N TRP A 257 2.73 18.80 12.91
CA TRP A 257 3.33 19.90 13.69
C TRP A 257 4.09 20.89 12.80
N LEU A 258 4.89 20.41 11.85
CA LEU A 258 5.64 21.29 10.94
C LEU A 258 4.69 22.06 10.02
N THR A 259 3.69 21.42 9.46
CA THR A 259 2.72 22.07 8.56
C THR A 259 1.96 23.17 9.27
N ASP A 260 1.54 22.92 10.51
CA ASP A 260 0.75 23.86 11.30
C ASP A 260 1.56 25.05 11.81
N ASN A 261 2.79 24.81 12.30
CA ASN A 261 3.60 25.87 12.91
C ASN A 261 4.42 26.69 11.90
N TYR A 262 4.60 26.20 10.67
CA TYR A 262 5.37 26.88 9.63
C TYR A 262 4.52 27.22 8.40
N VAL A 263 3.27 27.66 8.65
CA VAL A 263 2.37 28.17 7.60
C VAL A 263 3.04 29.33 6.84
N GLY A 264 3.10 29.23 5.52
CA GLY A 264 3.73 30.23 4.66
C GLY A 264 5.23 30.03 4.44
N TRP A 265 5.89 29.06 5.09
CA TRP A 265 7.24 28.67 4.73
C TRP A 265 7.27 27.98 3.37
N THR A 266 8.21 28.36 2.52
CA THR A 266 8.40 27.76 1.20
C THR A 266 9.87 27.49 0.93
N PHE A 267 10.16 26.35 0.33
CA PHE A 267 11.48 25.97 -0.15
C PHE A 267 11.38 25.46 -1.58
N MET A 268 12.11 26.06 -2.50
CA MET A 268 12.08 25.76 -3.95
C MET A 268 10.65 25.76 -4.56
N GLY A 269 9.77 26.64 -4.06
CA GLY A 269 8.38 26.74 -4.48
C GLY A 269 7.41 25.74 -3.84
N LEU A 270 7.90 24.87 -2.96
CA LEU A 270 7.08 23.91 -2.21
C LEU A 270 6.69 24.48 -0.85
N GLY A 271 5.43 24.31 -0.46
CA GLY A 271 4.98 24.60 0.88
C GLY A 271 5.53 23.61 1.90
N MET A 272 5.36 23.92 3.21
CA MET A 272 5.86 23.06 4.30
C MET A 272 5.27 21.64 4.22
N PHE A 273 3.98 21.51 3.93
CA PHE A 273 3.33 20.21 3.79
C PHE A 273 3.98 19.39 2.65
N ASP A 274 4.10 19.98 1.46
CA ASP A 274 4.67 19.28 0.29
C ASP A 274 6.12 18.90 0.53
N PHE A 275 6.91 19.79 1.13
CA PHE A 275 8.30 19.50 1.47
C PHE A 275 8.42 18.38 2.50
N THR A 276 7.67 18.43 3.59
CA THR A 276 7.75 17.42 4.66
C THR A 276 7.17 16.08 4.21
N HIS A 277 6.03 16.08 3.55
CA HIS A 277 5.35 14.86 3.11
C HIS A 277 6.09 14.19 1.94
N SER A 278 6.50 14.96 0.92
CA SER A 278 7.06 14.39 -0.31
C SER A 278 8.56 14.12 -0.24
N TYR A 279 9.32 14.86 0.59
CA TYR A 279 10.77 14.70 0.67
C TYR A 279 11.24 14.23 2.04
N ALA A 280 11.09 15.04 3.09
CA ALA A 280 11.66 14.71 4.40
C ALA A 280 11.10 13.39 4.97
N ALA A 281 9.79 13.20 4.88
CA ALA A 281 9.14 11.99 5.36
C ALA A 281 9.46 10.77 4.50
N LYS A 282 9.62 10.90 3.17
CA LYS A 282 10.05 9.79 2.31
C LYS A 282 11.47 9.34 2.65
N PHE A 283 12.41 10.29 2.81
CA PHE A 283 13.78 9.96 3.23
C PHE A 283 13.82 9.31 4.62
N GLY A 284 13.09 9.87 5.58
CA GLY A 284 12.99 9.31 6.93
C GLY A 284 12.38 7.91 6.93
N SER A 285 11.34 7.67 6.14
CA SER A 285 10.69 6.37 6.00
C SER A 285 11.61 5.33 5.35
N LEU A 286 12.33 5.70 4.29
CA LEU A 286 13.31 4.81 3.65
C LEU A 286 14.44 4.43 4.61
N PHE A 287 14.96 5.40 5.37
CA PHE A 287 15.98 5.14 6.38
C PHE A 287 15.46 4.23 7.50
N ALA A 288 14.24 4.48 8.01
CA ALA A 288 13.60 3.64 9.01
C ALA A 288 13.37 2.22 8.49
N MET A 289 12.89 2.06 7.25
CA MET A 289 12.72 0.75 6.61
C MET A 289 14.06 0.01 6.44
N PHE A 290 15.14 0.73 6.11
CA PHE A 290 16.47 0.15 6.02
C PHE A 290 16.95 -0.38 7.39
N LEU A 291 16.80 0.40 8.46
CA LEU A 291 17.13 -0.05 9.82
C LEU A 291 16.27 -1.24 10.25
N MET A 292 14.99 -1.23 9.92
CA MET A 292 14.09 -2.35 10.17
C MET A 292 14.48 -3.61 9.39
N ALA A 293 14.94 -3.47 8.15
CA ALA A 293 15.45 -4.60 7.38
C ALA A 293 16.72 -5.20 8.03
N LEU A 294 17.64 -4.35 8.51
CA LEU A 294 18.81 -4.82 9.25
C LEU A 294 18.41 -5.57 10.54
N ALA A 295 17.49 -5.02 11.32
CA ALA A 295 16.97 -5.68 12.51
C ALA A 295 16.27 -7.02 12.18
N LEU A 296 15.60 -7.10 11.04
CA LEU A 296 14.97 -8.33 10.58
C LEU A 296 16.00 -9.40 10.21
N PHE A 297 17.14 -9.03 9.65
CA PHE A 297 18.24 -9.99 9.40
C PHE A 297 18.81 -10.59 10.70
N ASP A 298 18.85 -9.82 11.78
CA ASP A 298 19.26 -10.34 13.09
C ASP A 298 18.20 -11.27 13.69
N LEU A 299 16.92 -10.95 13.52
CA LEU A 299 15.80 -11.79 13.99
C LEU A 299 15.63 -13.07 13.18
N LEU A 300 15.85 -12.99 11.88
CA LEU A 300 15.67 -14.06 10.90
C LEU A 300 16.92 -14.18 9.99
N PRO A 301 18.02 -14.77 10.49
CA PRO A 301 19.25 -14.89 9.69
C PRO A 301 19.08 -15.68 8.38
N GLU A 302 18.03 -16.51 8.31
CA GLU A 302 17.70 -17.26 7.10
C GLU A 302 17.35 -16.33 5.93
N LEU A 303 16.88 -15.11 6.20
CA LEU A 303 16.56 -14.11 5.19
C LEU A 303 17.78 -13.72 4.34
N HIS A 304 19.00 -13.72 4.94
CA HIS A 304 20.24 -13.48 4.21
C HIS A 304 20.51 -14.45 3.06
N ARG A 305 19.92 -15.65 3.09
CA ARG A 305 20.11 -16.65 2.04
C ARG A 305 19.26 -16.35 0.80
N HIS A 306 18.27 -15.48 0.92
CA HIS A 306 17.32 -15.14 -0.14
C HIS A 306 17.59 -13.77 -0.78
N ILE A 307 18.50 -12.98 -0.21
CA ILE A 307 18.95 -11.68 -0.71
C ILE A 307 20.42 -11.75 -1.07
#